data_36e79f3afb71728bd2192f999f0cb0a5
#
_entry.id   36e79f3afb71728bd2192f999f0cb0a5
#
_cell.length_a   1.000
_cell.length_b   1.000
_cell.length_c   1.000
_cell.angle_alpha   90.00
_cell.angle_beta   90.00
_cell.angle_gamma   90.00
#
_symmetry.space_group_name_H-M   'P 1'
#
loop_
_entity.id
_entity.type
_entity.pdbx_description
1 polymer ?
#
loop_
_entity_poly.entity_id
_entity_poly.type
_entity_poly.pdbx_seq_one_letter_code
_entity_poly.pdbx_strand_id
1 'polypeptide(L)'
;MRKIIIAGSAFFYKEALNIKNELENNNYIVIDYPKKINDSNEIEYKEAYETFYENLSKTDDLLLLNLDKKGIEGYIGYESFAELSNLVVKKIQVDKNHKIYIYKMPSKEVGCYDEIVHFLELGYIELYK
;
A
#
# COMPACT_ATOMS: atom_id res chain seq x y z
N MET A 1 -11.74 -12.53 10.66
CA MET A 1 -10.69 -12.37 9.60
C MET A 1 -10.18 -10.94 9.57
N ARG A 2 -8.91 -10.81 9.39
CA ARG A 2 -8.31 -9.46 9.30
C ARG A 2 -8.58 -8.84 7.94
N LYS A 3 -8.81 -7.55 7.94
CA LYS A 3 -8.99 -6.77 6.72
C LYS A 3 -7.65 -6.21 6.29
N ILE A 4 -7.38 -6.24 4.98
CA ILE A 4 -6.14 -5.69 4.42
C ILE A 4 -6.46 -4.83 3.21
N ILE A 5 -5.68 -3.79 3.03
CA ILE A 5 -5.74 -2.92 1.87
C ILE A 5 -4.43 -3.05 1.10
N ILE A 6 -4.50 -3.08 -0.21
CA ILE A 6 -3.32 -3.07 -1.06
C ILE A 6 -3.15 -1.65 -1.60
N ALA A 7 -2.07 -0.98 -1.21
CA ALA A 7 -1.69 0.32 -1.73
C ALA A 7 -0.68 0.15 -2.86
N GLY A 8 -0.64 1.09 -3.79
CA GLY A 8 0.33 1.04 -4.88
C GLY A 8 -0.17 1.78 -6.10
N SER A 9 0.69 1.90 -7.10
CA SER A 9 0.36 2.55 -8.35
C SER A 9 -0.73 1.78 -9.09
N ALA A 10 -1.66 2.51 -9.70
CA ALA A 10 -2.67 1.92 -10.60
C ALA A 10 -2.01 1.18 -11.78
N PHE A 11 -0.77 1.52 -12.09
CA PHE A 11 0.03 0.80 -13.09
C PHE A 11 0.12 -0.69 -12.78
N PHE A 12 0.07 -1.08 -11.51
CA PHE A 12 0.18 -2.47 -11.07
C PHE A 12 -1.17 -3.17 -10.92
N TYR A 13 -2.24 -2.67 -11.54
CA TYR A 13 -3.59 -3.19 -11.30
C TYR A 13 -3.73 -4.69 -11.61
N LYS A 14 -3.00 -5.21 -12.61
CA LYS A 14 -3.05 -6.64 -12.96
C LYS A 14 -2.39 -7.50 -11.89
N GLU A 15 -1.20 -7.09 -11.45
CA GLU A 15 -0.45 -7.79 -10.41
C GLU A 15 -1.19 -7.72 -9.08
N ALA A 16 -1.86 -6.60 -8.82
CA ALA A 16 -2.66 -6.43 -7.61
C ALA A 16 -3.79 -7.47 -7.51
N LEU A 17 -4.40 -7.85 -8.64
CA LEU A 17 -5.42 -8.90 -8.64
C LEU A 17 -4.85 -10.25 -8.20
N ASN A 18 -3.64 -10.58 -8.64
CA ASN A 18 -2.97 -11.82 -8.22
C ASN A 18 -2.65 -11.81 -6.73
N ILE A 19 -2.15 -10.70 -6.23
CA ILE A 19 -1.85 -10.55 -4.80
C ILE A 19 -3.13 -10.59 -3.97
N LYS A 20 -4.21 -9.98 -4.47
CA LYS A 20 -5.52 -10.03 -3.82
C LYS A 20 -5.95 -11.48 -3.62
N ASN A 21 -5.85 -12.31 -4.68
CA ASN A 21 -6.21 -13.72 -4.59
C ASN A 21 -5.33 -14.47 -3.58
N GLU A 22 -4.02 -14.19 -3.57
CA GLU A 22 -3.09 -14.79 -2.62
C GLU A 22 -3.48 -14.43 -1.17
N LEU A 23 -3.77 -13.16 -0.91
CA LEU A 23 -4.17 -12.70 0.42
C LEU A 23 -5.49 -13.32 0.86
N GLU A 24 -6.46 -13.41 -0.05
CA GLU A 24 -7.75 -14.04 0.24
C GLU A 24 -7.59 -15.52 0.58
N ASN A 25 -6.68 -16.21 -0.10
CA ASN A 25 -6.34 -17.60 0.21
C ASN A 25 -5.64 -17.75 1.56
N ASN A 26 -5.08 -16.69 2.10
CA ASN A 26 -4.44 -16.65 3.41
C ASN A 26 -5.36 -16.03 4.48
N ASN A 27 -6.66 -16.09 4.27
CA ASN A 27 -7.70 -15.68 5.22
C ASN A 27 -7.78 -14.18 5.48
N TYR A 28 -7.36 -13.35 4.51
CA TYR A 28 -7.60 -11.91 4.56
C TYR A 28 -8.89 -11.55 3.84
N ILE A 29 -9.50 -10.45 4.26
CA ILE A 29 -10.53 -9.75 3.48
C ILE A 29 -9.84 -8.55 2.85
N VAL A 30 -9.70 -8.53 1.52
CA VAL A 30 -9.10 -7.41 0.80
C VAL A 30 -10.19 -6.37 0.53
N ILE A 31 -10.10 -5.22 1.19
CA ILE A 31 -11.17 -4.22 1.12
C ILE A 31 -10.93 -3.13 0.09
N ASP A 32 -9.72 -2.97 -0.40
CA ASP A 32 -9.41 -2.11 -1.54
C ASP A 32 -8.06 -2.48 -2.12
N TYR A 33 -7.83 -2.12 -3.38
CA TYR A 33 -6.61 -2.45 -4.10
C TYR A 33 -6.47 -1.55 -5.33
N PRO A 34 -5.26 -1.43 -5.94
CA PRO A 34 -5.07 -0.64 -7.15
C PRO A 34 -5.93 -1.16 -8.30
N LYS A 35 -6.71 -0.27 -8.90
CA LYS A 35 -7.61 -0.58 -10.01
C LYS A 35 -7.26 0.27 -11.21
N LYS A 36 -7.59 -0.22 -12.41
CA LYS A 36 -7.46 0.57 -13.61
C LYS A 36 -8.51 1.69 -13.58
N ILE A 37 -8.05 2.93 -13.55
CA ILE A 37 -8.92 4.10 -13.59
C ILE A 37 -8.56 4.97 -14.78
N ASN A 38 -9.49 5.82 -15.21
CA ASN A 38 -9.23 6.81 -16.24
C ASN A 38 -8.72 8.09 -15.59
N ASP A 39 -7.41 8.28 -15.59
CA ASP A 39 -6.74 9.42 -14.93
C ASP A 39 -7.18 10.76 -15.50
N SER A 40 -7.65 10.79 -16.78
CA SER A 40 -8.11 12.03 -17.39
C SER A 40 -9.50 12.43 -16.92
N ASN A 41 -10.20 11.56 -16.19
CA ASN A 41 -11.50 11.85 -15.60
C ASN A 41 -11.31 12.23 -14.14
N GLU A 42 -11.32 13.52 -13.86
CA GLU A 42 -11.10 14.05 -12.51
C GLU A 42 -12.12 13.55 -11.49
N ILE A 43 -13.38 13.37 -11.91
CA ILE A 43 -14.44 12.89 -11.02
C ILE A 43 -14.17 11.45 -10.61
N GLU A 44 -13.84 10.59 -11.56
CA GLU A 44 -13.51 9.20 -11.30
C GLU A 44 -12.28 9.08 -10.38
N TYR A 45 -11.24 9.88 -10.65
CA TYR A 45 -10.04 9.91 -9.83
C TYR A 45 -10.35 10.33 -8.39
N LYS A 46 -11.14 11.38 -8.25
CA LYS A 46 -11.53 11.91 -6.92
C LYS A 46 -12.30 10.86 -6.14
N GLU A 47 -13.27 10.20 -6.76
CA GLU A 47 -14.07 9.17 -6.10
C GLU A 47 -13.20 7.98 -5.66
N ALA A 48 -12.31 7.52 -6.53
CA ALA A 48 -11.40 6.41 -6.22
C ALA A 48 -10.48 6.78 -5.05
N TYR A 49 -9.94 8.00 -5.05
CA TYR A 49 -9.06 8.50 -4.02
C TYR A 49 -9.76 8.57 -2.65
N GLU A 50 -10.95 9.17 -2.62
CA GLU A 50 -11.71 9.32 -1.38
C GLU A 50 -12.18 7.96 -0.84
N THR A 51 -12.64 7.07 -1.72
CA THR A 51 -13.05 5.72 -1.34
C THR A 51 -11.89 4.95 -0.74
N PHE A 52 -10.70 5.09 -1.34
CA PHE A 52 -9.51 4.42 -0.81
C PHE A 52 -9.21 4.87 0.62
N TYR A 53 -9.26 6.17 0.89
CA TYR A 53 -9.01 6.68 2.25
C TYR A 53 -10.11 6.29 3.24
N GLU A 54 -11.36 6.19 2.79
CA GLU A 54 -12.43 5.64 3.65
C GLU A 54 -12.12 4.20 4.02
N ASN A 55 -11.70 3.38 3.06
CA ASN A 55 -11.32 1.99 3.30
C ASN A 55 -10.06 1.90 4.18
N LEU A 56 -9.11 2.78 3.98
CA LEU A 56 -7.91 2.86 4.80
C LEU A 56 -8.24 3.11 6.28
N SER A 57 -9.31 3.88 6.53
CA SER A 57 -9.75 4.14 7.91
C SER A 57 -10.34 2.91 8.60
N LYS A 58 -10.70 1.88 7.83
CA LYS A 58 -11.36 0.66 8.34
C LYS A 58 -10.46 -0.57 8.33
N THR A 59 -9.29 -0.47 7.72
CA THR A 59 -8.43 -1.64 7.54
C THR A 59 -7.66 -1.98 8.81
N ASP A 60 -7.35 -3.26 8.96
CA ASP A 60 -6.42 -3.72 9.99
C ASP A 60 -4.98 -3.59 9.50
N ASP A 61 -4.72 -4.03 8.28
CA ASP A 61 -3.38 -4.16 7.73
C ASP A 61 -3.28 -3.47 6.37
N LEU A 62 -2.03 -3.26 5.91
CA LEU A 62 -1.76 -2.68 4.61
C LEU A 62 -0.57 -3.40 3.99
N LEU A 63 -0.68 -3.72 2.69
CA LEU A 63 0.45 -4.15 1.87
C LEU A 63 0.69 -3.10 0.80
N LEU A 64 1.86 -2.49 0.83
CA LEU A 64 2.31 -1.60 -0.24
C LEU A 64 2.91 -2.46 -1.34
N LEU A 65 2.24 -2.52 -2.49
CA LEU A 65 2.69 -3.31 -3.64
C LEU A 65 3.66 -2.47 -4.47
N ASN A 66 4.92 -2.49 -4.09
CA ASN A 66 5.96 -1.71 -4.73
C ASN A 66 6.77 -2.59 -5.70
N LEU A 67 6.21 -2.76 -6.88
CA LEU A 67 6.86 -3.49 -7.97
C LEU A 67 7.75 -2.55 -8.79
N ASP A 68 8.45 -3.11 -9.76
CA ASP A 68 9.37 -2.31 -10.59
C ASP A 68 8.59 -1.50 -11.62
N LYS A 69 8.98 -0.24 -11.79
CA LYS A 69 8.32 0.66 -12.73
C LYS A 69 9.36 1.62 -13.32
N LYS A 70 9.37 1.73 -14.65
CA LYS A 70 10.29 2.62 -15.38
C LYS A 70 11.76 2.39 -15.03
N GLY A 71 12.16 1.12 -14.85
CA GLY A 71 13.53 0.78 -14.49
C GLY A 71 13.91 1.01 -13.04
N ILE A 72 12.97 1.45 -12.21
CA ILE A 72 13.21 1.66 -10.77
C ILE A 72 12.67 0.46 -10.01
N GLU A 73 13.55 -0.25 -9.33
CA GLU A 73 13.16 -1.41 -8.53
C GLU A 73 12.39 -0.99 -7.28
N GLY A 74 11.29 -1.68 -7.02
CA GLY A 74 10.49 -1.43 -5.82
C GLY A 74 9.90 -0.04 -5.79
N TYR A 75 9.43 0.47 -6.93
CA TYR A 75 8.92 1.83 -7.07
C TYR A 75 7.81 2.14 -6.08
N ILE A 76 7.95 3.27 -5.41
CA ILE A 76 6.93 3.81 -4.50
C ILE A 76 6.67 5.27 -4.91
N GLY A 77 5.44 5.54 -5.36
CA GLY A 77 5.00 6.90 -5.62
C GLY A 77 4.67 7.62 -4.31
N TYR A 78 4.60 8.95 -4.36
CA TYR A 78 4.35 9.74 -3.16
C TYR A 78 2.95 9.52 -2.59
N GLU A 79 1.94 9.29 -3.44
CA GLU A 79 0.60 8.98 -2.96
C GLU A 79 0.58 7.66 -2.16
N SER A 80 1.24 6.63 -2.67
CA SER A 80 1.31 5.34 -1.99
C SER A 80 2.08 5.46 -0.67
N PHE A 81 3.13 6.26 -0.65
CA PHE A 81 3.86 6.53 0.59
C PHE A 81 2.99 7.25 1.61
N ALA A 82 2.19 8.22 1.17
CA ALA A 82 1.27 8.93 2.05
C ALA A 82 0.24 7.98 2.68
N GLU A 83 -0.27 7.04 1.90
CA GLU A 83 -1.21 6.04 2.37
C GLU A 83 -0.59 5.12 3.42
N LEU A 84 0.61 4.64 3.15
CA LEU A 84 1.36 3.82 4.11
C LEU A 84 1.64 4.61 5.39
N SER A 85 2.10 5.84 5.28
CA SER A 85 2.41 6.70 6.42
C SER A 85 1.18 6.98 7.27
N ASN A 86 0.02 7.10 6.63
CA ASN A 86 -1.25 7.29 7.36
C ASN A 86 -1.49 6.13 8.32
N LEU A 87 -1.27 4.89 7.89
CA LEU A 87 -1.47 3.74 8.77
C LEU A 87 -0.35 3.61 9.79
N VAL A 88 0.87 4.03 9.47
CA VAL A 88 1.97 4.07 10.46
C VAL A 88 1.59 5.00 11.62
N VAL A 89 1.03 6.17 11.31
CA VAL A 89 0.57 7.11 12.34
C VAL A 89 -0.50 6.47 13.23
N LYS A 90 -1.47 5.79 12.62
CA LYS A 90 -2.51 5.08 13.38
C LYS A 90 -1.93 3.98 14.25
N LYS A 91 -0.95 3.24 13.74
CA LYS A 91 -0.26 2.20 14.51
C LYS A 91 0.39 2.78 15.76
N ILE A 92 1.00 3.95 15.65
CA ILE A 92 1.64 4.61 16.77
C ILE A 92 0.63 5.18 17.76
N GLN A 93 -0.42 5.84 17.27
CA GLN A 93 -1.33 6.64 18.09
C GLN A 93 -2.55 5.89 18.60
N VAL A 94 -3.02 4.88 17.85
CA VAL A 94 -4.33 4.27 18.12
C VAL A 94 -4.21 2.78 18.41
N ASP A 95 -3.63 1.99 17.51
CA ASP A 95 -3.64 0.52 17.63
C ASP A 95 -2.34 -0.08 17.09
N LYS A 96 -1.53 -0.58 18.02
CA LYS A 96 -0.24 -1.21 17.71
C LYS A 96 -0.37 -2.51 16.91
N ASN A 97 -1.58 -3.06 16.79
CA ASN A 97 -1.81 -4.33 16.11
C ASN A 97 -1.94 -4.20 14.58
N HIS A 98 -1.92 -3.00 14.04
CA HIS A 98 -1.84 -2.82 12.59
C HIS A 98 -0.55 -3.41 12.05
N LYS A 99 -0.66 -4.25 11.00
CA LYS A 99 0.51 -4.83 10.32
C LYS A 99 0.66 -4.15 8.98
N ILE A 100 1.86 -3.63 8.73
CA ILE A 100 2.13 -2.83 7.54
C ILE A 100 3.31 -3.45 6.81
N TYR A 101 3.08 -3.83 5.56
CA TYR A 101 4.08 -4.54 4.76
C TYR A 101 4.46 -3.75 3.53
N ILE A 102 5.72 -3.87 3.13
CA ILE A 102 6.15 -3.54 1.77
C ILE A 102 6.48 -4.84 1.04
N TYR A 103 6.22 -4.89 -0.25
CA TYR A 103 6.37 -6.11 -1.02
C TYR A 103 7.84 -6.50 -1.20
N LYS A 104 8.69 -5.52 -1.45
CA LYS A 104 10.15 -5.72 -1.62
C LYS A 104 10.89 -4.46 -1.20
N MET A 105 12.20 -4.58 -1.01
CA MET A 105 13.04 -3.41 -0.73
C MET A 105 13.05 -2.48 -1.93
N PRO A 106 12.84 -1.18 -1.73
CA PRO A 106 12.94 -0.22 -2.82
C PRO A 106 14.40 0.06 -3.17
N SER A 107 14.62 0.48 -4.42
CA SER A 107 15.90 1.02 -4.86
C SER A 107 16.18 2.34 -4.13
N LYS A 108 17.46 2.65 -3.97
CA LYS A 108 17.89 3.95 -3.42
C LYS A 108 17.42 5.14 -4.25
N GLU A 109 17.03 4.90 -5.50
CA GLU A 109 16.51 5.94 -6.39
C GLU A 109 15.09 6.36 -6.04
N VAL A 110 14.38 5.56 -5.23
CA VAL A 110 13.01 5.89 -4.80
C VAL A 110 13.08 7.06 -3.82
N GLY A 111 12.27 8.10 -4.06
CA GLY A 111 12.34 9.35 -3.29
C GLY A 111 12.16 9.18 -1.79
N CYS A 112 11.35 8.22 -1.36
CA CYS A 112 11.12 7.96 0.07
C CYS A 112 11.97 6.81 0.62
N TYR A 113 13.05 6.47 -0.05
CA TYR A 113 13.89 5.34 0.35
C TYR A 113 14.35 5.45 1.81
N ASP A 114 14.86 6.61 2.20
CA ASP A 114 15.38 6.80 3.55
C ASP A 114 14.29 6.63 4.61
N GLU A 115 13.09 7.13 4.33
CA GLU A 115 11.95 7.02 5.23
C GLU A 115 11.48 5.56 5.35
N ILE A 116 11.49 4.83 4.26
CA ILE A 116 11.13 3.38 4.28
C ILE A 116 12.13 2.61 5.12
N VAL A 117 13.42 2.82 4.91
CA VAL A 117 14.46 2.15 5.70
C VAL A 117 14.30 2.48 7.18
N HIS A 118 14.01 3.74 7.49
CA HIS A 118 13.78 4.18 8.87
C HIS A 118 12.59 3.46 9.49
N PHE A 119 11.47 3.37 8.77
CA PHE A 119 10.29 2.66 9.25
C PHE A 119 10.57 1.17 9.51
N LEU A 120 11.37 0.54 8.64
CA LEU A 120 11.78 -0.85 8.84
C LEU A 120 12.65 -1.00 10.09
N GLU A 121 13.62 -0.13 10.28
CA GLU A 121 14.50 -0.16 11.44
C GLU A 121 13.75 0.05 12.75
N LEU A 122 12.75 0.94 12.75
CA LEU A 122 11.93 1.22 13.93
C LEU A 122 10.84 0.16 14.17
N GLY A 123 10.67 -0.78 13.25
CA GLY A 123 9.69 -1.85 13.40
C GLY A 123 8.26 -1.46 13.11
N TYR A 124 8.03 -0.32 12.47
CA TYR A 124 6.68 0.10 12.09
C TYR A 124 6.16 -0.66 10.88
N ILE A 125 7.05 -1.05 9.97
CA ILE A 125 6.70 -1.82 8.78
C ILE A 125 7.65 -3.00 8.66
N GLU A 126 7.27 -3.98 7.84
CA GLU A 126 8.11 -5.16 7.58
C GLU A 126 7.98 -5.61 6.14
N LEU A 127 8.93 -6.43 5.69
CA LEU A 127 8.86 -7.03 4.37
C LEU A 127 7.77 -8.10 4.36
N TYR A 128 7.02 -8.17 3.26
CA TYR A 128 5.89 -9.10 3.13
C TYR A 128 6.35 -10.55 3.14
N LYS A 129 7.51 -10.82 2.55
CA LYS A 129 8.06 -12.20 2.54
C LYS A 129 9.53 -12.24 2.90
#